data_c1604da1e4c6ccca00d916013f7c1a0c
#
_entry.id   c1604da1e4c6ccca00d916013f7c1a0c
#
_cell.length_a   1.000
_cell.length_b   1.000
_cell.length_c   1.000
_cell.angle_alpha   90.00
_cell.angle_beta   90.00
_cell.angle_gamma   90.00
#
_symmetry.space_group_name_H-M   'P 1'
#
loop_
_entity.id
_entity.type
_entity.pdbx_description
1 polymer ?
#
loop_
_entity_poly.entity_id
_entity_poly.type
_entity_poly.pdbx_seq_one_letter_code
_entity_poly.pdbx_strand_id
1 'polypeptide(L)'
;MSRMSKKLINVLSFILFFFILLFQSISQSSEKADKVEIENWIEGVPILNSLVKNKRDVVEFDSSNGKIISISFDNKGLSKNQILSFYNDFFKKSNWEKLKDKSVWEIKSKRFKKKVFNIENVEDKYLKIKIILENF
;
A
#
# COMPACT_ATOMS: atom_id res chain seq x y z
N MET A 1 31.47 -4.00 55.26
CA MET A 1 31.45 -3.95 53.77
C MET A 1 31.87 -5.30 53.23
N SER A 2 30.95 -6.07 52.71
CA SER A 2 31.23 -7.38 52.17
C SER A 2 31.98 -7.26 50.85
N ARG A 3 33.18 -7.85 50.75
CA ARG A 3 33.93 -7.95 49.50
C ARG A 3 33.20 -8.95 48.58
N MET A 4 32.46 -8.44 47.60
CA MET A 4 31.91 -9.29 46.53
C MET A 4 33.05 -10.06 45.86
N SER A 5 32.91 -11.38 45.81
CA SER A 5 33.88 -12.27 45.19
C SER A 5 34.08 -11.90 43.71
N LYS A 6 35.36 -11.85 43.26
CA LYS A 6 35.71 -11.59 41.84
C LYS A 6 34.92 -12.50 40.86
N LYS A 7 34.59 -13.72 41.29
CA LYS A 7 33.76 -14.65 40.51
C LYS A 7 32.35 -14.13 40.30
N LEU A 8 31.73 -13.48 41.29
CA LEU A 8 30.38 -12.93 41.18
C LEU A 8 30.33 -11.74 40.22
N ILE A 9 31.36 -10.90 40.23
CA ILE A 9 31.48 -9.74 39.32
C ILE A 9 31.61 -10.20 37.88
N ASN A 10 32.41 -11.26 37.61
CA ASN A 10 32.56 -11.81 36.26
C ASN A 10 31.28 -12.43 35.73
N VAL A 11 30.53 -13.15 36.58
CA VAL A 11 29.23 -13.73 36.19
C VAL A 11 28.21 -12.62 35.87
N LEU A 12 28.16 -11.58 36.71
CA LEU A 12 27.23 -10.47 36.49
C LEU A 12 27.59 -9.68 35.22
N SER A 13 28.86 -9.48 34.93
CA SER A 13 29.33 -8.86 33.69
C SER A 13 28.97 -9.67 32.44
N PHE A 14 29.08 -10.99 32.53
CA PHE A 14 28.73 -11.88 31.42
C PHE A 14 27.21 -11.89 31.12
N ILE A 15 26.38 -11.88 32.17
CA ILE A 15 24.93 -11.78 32.04
C ILE A 15 24.53 -10.42 31.42
N LEU A 16 25.15 -9.34 31.86
CA LEU A 16 24.88 -7.99 31.33
C LEU A 16 25.27 -7.90 29.83
N PHE A 17 26.41 -8.46 29.47
CA PHE A 17 26.87 -8.50 28.06
C PHE A 17 25.95 -9.33 27.18
N PHE A 18 25.44 -10.46 27.67
CA PHE A 18 24.48 -11.29 26.95
C PHE A 18 23.13 -10.60 26.79
N PHE A 19 22.68 -9.83 27.79
CA PHE A 19 21.47 -9.02 27.69
C PHE A 19 21.60 -7.92 26.64
N ILE A 20 22.76 -7.27 26.54
CA ILE A 20 23.02 -6.22 25.53
C ILE A 20 23.00 -6.81 24.12
N LEU A 21 23.55 -8.02 23.92
CA LEU A 21 23.51 -8.72 22.63
C LEU A 21 22.10 -9.14 22.22
N LEU A 22 21.25 -9.54 23.18
CA LEU A 22 19.83 -9.87 22.90
C LEU A 22 19.02 -8.62 22.52
N PHE A 23 19.30 -7.46 23.11
CA PHE A 23 18.63 -6.22 22.74
C PHE A 23 19.05 -5.68 21.36
N GLN A 24 20.25 -5.97 20.90
CA GLN A 24 20.69 -5.57 19.56
C GLN A 24 20.02 -6.38 18.44
N SER A 25 19.55 -7.60 18.73
CA SER A 25 18.86 -8.45 17.76
C SER A 25 17.41 -8.04 17.48
N ILE A 26 16.81 -7.20 18.31
CA ILE A 26 15.41 -6.75 18.17
C ILE A 26 15.32 -5.45 17.35
N SER A 27 16.44 -4.81 17.04
CA SER A 27 16.46 -3.46 16.46
C SER A 27 16.62 -3.42 14.92
N GLN A 28 16.49 -4.53 14.20
CA GLN A 28 16.64 -4.54 12.73
C GLN A 28 15.51 -5.26 12.00
N SER A 29 14.29 -5.01 12.42
CA SER A 29 13.13 -5.19 11.57
C SER A 29 12.35 -3.87 11.49
N SER A 30 13.04 -2.78 11.26
CA SER A 30 12.46 -1.63 10.61
C SER A 30 12.30 -2.03 9.14
N GLU A 31 11.22 -2.74 8.86
CA GLU A 31 10.61 -2.77 7.54
C GLU A 31 10.57 -1.29 7.09
N LYS A 32 11.47 -0.91 6.18
CA LYS A 32 11.32 0.32 5.42
C LYS A 32 9.95 0.20 4.79
N ALA A 33 8.96 0.78 5.43
CA ALA A 33 7.72 1.13 4.76
C ALA A 33 8.19 2.00 3.59
N ASP A 34 8.24 1.41 2.40
CA ASP A 34 8.57 2.13 1.18
C ASP A 34 7.67 3.34 1.18
N LYS A 35 8.28 4.51 1.31
CA LYS A 35 7.58 5.78 1.29
C LYS A 35 6.90 5.82 -0.06
N VAL A 36 5.60 5.56 -0.07
CA VAL A 36 4.80 5.52 -1.29
C VAL A 36 4.74 6.95 -1.80
N GLU A 37 5.64 7.28 -2.70
CA GLU A 37 5.64 8.56 -3.40
C GLU A 37 4.50 8.53 -4.40
N ILE A 38 3.53 9.42 -4.20
CA ILE A 38 2.36 9.58 -5.06
C ILE A 38 2.69 10.66 -6.08
N GLU A 39 3.21 10.29 -7.24
CA GLU A 39 3.54 11.24 -8.31
C GLU A 39 2.42 11.41 -9.34
N ASN A 40 1.54 10.44 -9.48
CA ASN A 40 0.51 10.46 -10.53
C ASN A 40 -0.89 10.27 -9.97
N TRP A 41 -1.78 11.16 -10.39
CA TRP A 41 -3.19 11.13 -10.06
C TRP A 41 -4.01 10.98 -11.34
N ILE A 42 -4.97 10.06 -11.33
CA ILE A 42 -5.90 9.87 -12.43
C ILE A 42 -7.31 9.98 -11.86
N GLU A 43 -8.07 10.97 -12.31
CA GLU A 43 -9.43 11.22 -11.83
C GLU A 43 -9.55 11.33 -10.30
N GLY A 44 -8.54 11.89 -9.65
CA GLY A 44 -8.49 12.05 -8.18
C GLY A 44 -8.13 10.78 -7.42
N VAL A 45 -7.60 9.76 -8.11
CA VAL A 45 -7.09 8.53 -7.50
C VAL A 45 -5.57 8.46 -7.71
N PRO A 46 -4.78 8.26 -6.66
CA PRO A 46 -3.33 8.13 -6.78
C PRO A 46 -2.96 6.78 -7.40
N ILE A 47 -1.96 6.81 -8.26
CA ILE A 47 -1.34 5.60 -8.80
C ILE A 47 0.03 5.41 -8.13
N LEU A 48 0.28 4.22 -7.62
CA LEU A 48 1.56 3.87 -6.98
C LEU A 48 2.72 4.06 -7.96
N ASN A 49 3.80 4.74 -7.54
CA ASN A 49 4.96 5.02 -8.38
C ASN A 49 5.59 3.78 -8.98
N SER A 50 5.66 2.71 -8.21
CA SER A 50 6.13 1.41 -8.68
C SER A 50 5.28 0.86 -9.83
N LEU A 51 3.98 1.16 -9.88
CA LEU A 51 3.11 0.82 -11.00
C LEU A 51 3.32 1.76 -12.17
N VAL A 52 3.44 3.06 -11.94
CA VAL A 52 3.62 4.06 -13.00
C VAL A 52 4.82 3.73 -13.90
N LYS A 53 5.94 3.34 -13.31
CA LYS A 53 7.16 2.94 -14.03
C LYS A 53 6.98 1.69 -14.90
N ASN A 54 5.96 0.90 -14.63
CA ASN A 54 5.66 -0.36 -15.30
C ASN A 54 4.33 -0.31 -16.08
N LYS A 55 3.87 0.89 -16.43
CA LYS A 55 2.67 1.09 -17.24
C LYS A 55 2.86 0.48 -18.63
N ARG A 56 1.89 -0.33 -19.07
CA ARG A 56 1.90 -0.99 -20.37
C ARG A 56 0.96 -0.33 -21.36
N ASP A 57 -0.30 -0.16 -20.94
CA ASP A 57 -1.36 0.26 -21.82
C ASP A 57 -2.39 1.11 -21.11
N VAL A 58 -2.99 2.03 -21.85
CA VAL A 58 -4.08 2.88 -21.37
C VAL A 58 -5.18 2.88 -22.42
N VAL A 59 -6.38 2.51 -22.00
CA VAL A 59 -7.59 2.60 -22.82
C VAL A 59 -8.53 3.58 -22.14
N GLU A 60 -8.91 4.61 -22.88
CA GLU A 60 -9.85 5.63 -22.43
C GLU A 60 -11.05 5.67 -23.36
N PHE A 61 -12.24 5.64 -22.77
CA PHE A 61 -13.50 5.82 -23.46
C PHE A 61 -14.27 6.94 -22.78
N ASP A 62 -14.64 7.95 -23.56
CA ASP A 62 -15.37 9.11 -23.09
C ASP A 62 -16.67 9.28 -23.87
N SER A 63 -17.76 9.59 -23.15
CA SER A 63 -19.08 9.80 -23.69
C SER A 63 -19.89 10.80 -22.86
N SER A 64 -21.03 11.26 -23.35
CA SER A 64 -21.94 12.12 -22.58
C SER A 64 -22.41 11.49 -21.27
N ASN A 65 -22.47 10.16 -21.20
CA ASN A 65 -22.94 9.44 -20.02
C ASN A 65 -21.83 9.16 -18.99
N GLY A 66 -20.56 9.38 -19.37
CA GLY A 66 -19.44 9.17 -18.47
C GLY A 66 -18.17 8.75 -19.16
N LYS A 67 -17.17 8.44 -18.35
CA LYS A 67 -15.81 8.13 -18.75
C LYS A 67 -15.34 6.82 -18.16
N ILE A 68 -14.63 6.02 -18.93
CA ILE A 68 -13.95 4.80 -18.48
C ILE A 68 -12.47 4.93 -18.81
N ILE A 69 -11.63 4.76 -17.81
CA ILE A 69 -10.18 4.69 -17.95
C ILE A 69 -9.76 3.30 -17.47
N SER A 70 -9.02 2.60 -18.30
CA SER A 70 -8.46 1.28 -17.99
C SER A 70 -6.96 1.31 -18.24
N ILE A 71 -6.17 1.01 -17.20
CA ILE A 71 -4.72 1.07 -17.25
C ILE A 71 -4.17 -0.29 -16.84
N SER A 72 -3.30 -0.85 -17.68
CA SER A 72 -2.60 -2.09 -17.41
C SER A 72 -1.15 -1.81 -16.99
N PHE A 73 -0.67 -2.55 -16.00
CA PHE A 73 0.68 -2.43 -15.45
C PHE A 73 1.33 -3.80 -15.35
N ASP A 74 2.65 -3.87 -15.55
CA ASP A 74 3.43 -5.03 -15.11
C ASP A 74 3.55 -4.96 -13.58
N ASN A 75 3.08 -6.00 -12.90
CA ASN A 75 3.21 -6.09 -11.44
C ASN A 75 4.59 -6.63 -11.09
N LYS A 76 5.58 -5.75 -11.06
CA LYS A 76 6.96 -6.07 -10.70
C LYS A 76 7.24 -5.62 -9.28
N GLY A 77 7.28 -6.57 -8.35
CA GLY A 77 7.80 -6.33 -7.00
C GLY A 77 6.81 -5.84 -5.96
N LEU A 78 5.52 -5.67 -6.29
CA LEU A 78 4.47 -5.38 -5.31
C LEU A 78 3.63 -6.63 -5.04
N SER A 79 3.44 -6.95 -3.77
CA SER A 79 2.48 -7.99 -3.40
C SER A 79 1.04 -7.46 -3.46
N LYS A 80 0.09 -8.39 -3.65
CA LYS A 80 -1.34 -8.09 -3.55
C LYS A 80 -1.67 -7.31 -2.27
N ASN A 81 -1.12 -7.74 -1.13
CA ASN A 81 -1.40 -7.13 0.15
C ASN A 81 -0.90 -5.69 0.22
N GLN A 82 0.27 -5.38 -0.33
CA GLN A 82 0.79 -4.01 -0.38
C GLN A 82 -0.12 -3.11 -1.22
N ILE A 83 -0.54 -3.56 -2.40
CA ILE A 83 -1.43 -2.80 -3.28
C ILE A 83 -2.79 -2.57 -2.61
N LEU A 84 -3.42 -3.62 -2.10
CA LEU A 84 -4.74 -3.52 -1.48
C LEU A 84 -4.72 -2.71 -0.18
N SER A 85 -3.67 -2.82 0.65
CA SER A 85 -3.51 -2.02 1.87
C SER A 85 -3.43 -0.54 1.52
N PHE A 86 -2.60 -0.17 0.56
CA PHE A 86 -2.48 1.22 0.12
C PHE A 86 -3.83 1.82 -0.29
N TYR A 87 -4.56 1.14 -1.18
CA TYR A 87 -5.83 1.67 -1.66
C TYR A 87 -6.93 1.64 -0.58
N ASN A 88 -6.96 0.63 0.29
CA ASN A 88 -7.87 0.61 1.43
C ASN A 88 -7.66 1.83 2.34
N ASP A 89 -6.40 2.16 2.66
CA ASP A 89 -6.07 3.28 3.53
C ASP A 89 -6.39 4.63 2.87
N PHE A 90 -6.09 4.76 1.58
CA PHE A 90 -6.42 5.97 0.82
C PHE A 90 -7.93 6.20 0.75
N PHE A 91 -8.70 5.20 0.33
CA PHE A 91 -10.13 5.33 0.12
C PHE A 91 -10.90 5.52 1.43
N LYS A 92 -10.45 4.87 2.51
CA LYS A 92 -11.01 5.08 3.86
C LYS A 92 -10.90 6.54 4.31
N LYS A 93 -9.77 7.21 4.02
CA LYS A 93 -9.55 8.63 4.35
C LYS A 93 -10.30 9.57 3.41
N SER A 94 -10.70 9.13 2.24
CA SER A 94 -11.30 9.94 1.17
C SER A 94 -12.81 9.70 1.02
N ASN A 95 -13.47 9.08 2.00
CA ASN A 95 -14.92 8.80 2.03
C ASN A 95 -15.42 7.93 0.87
N TRP A 96 -14.57 7.04 0.35
CA TRP A 96 -15.01 6.02 -0.60
C TRP A 96 -15.54 4.81 0.15
N GLU A 97 -16.56 4.18 -0.39
CA GLU A 97 -17.15 2.96 0.14
C GLU A 97 -16.59 1.75 -0.59
N LYS A 98 -16.10 0.77 0.17
CA LYS A 98 -15.64 -0.51 -0.40
C LYS A 98 -16.83 -1.43 -0.62
N LEU A 99 -16.96 -1.95 -1.81
CA LEU A 99 -17.96 -3.00 -2.10
C LEU A 99 -17.49 -4.33 -1.50
N LYS A 100 -18.44 -5.06 -0.89
CA LYS A 100 -18.15 -6.33 -0.21
C LYS A 100 -17.49 -7.32 -1.17
N ASP A 101 -16.48 -8.03 -0.65
CA ASP A 101 -15.77 -9.13 -1.30
C ASP A 101 -15.11 -8.82 -2.65
N LYS A 102 -14.88 -7.54 -2.95
CA LYS A 102 -14.27 -7.11 -4.22
C LYS A 102 -13.16 -6.07 -3.96
N SER A 103 -12.21 -6.01 -4.86
CA SER A 103 -11.22 -4.93 -4.92
C SER A 103 -11.81 -3.72 -5.66
N VAL A 104 -13.00 -3.30 -5.21
CA VAL A 104 -13.82 -2.24 -5.81
C VAL A 104 -14.22 -1.25 -4.74
N TRP A 105 -14.08 0.03 -5.04
CA TRP A 105 -14.51 1.15 -4.21
C TRP A 105 -15.35 2.11 -5.02
N GLU A 106 -16.34 2.74 -4.41
CA GLU A 106 -17.19 3.72 -5.06
C GLU A 106 -17.35 4.99 -4.21
N ILE A 107 -17.59 6.11 -4.88
CA ILE A 107 -17.97 7.38 -4.26
C ILE A 107 -19.05 8.05 -5.11
N LYS A 108 -19.99 8.71 -4.44
CA LYS A 108 -21.03 9.56 -5.04
C LYS A 108 -20.79 11.02 -4.68
N SER A 109 -21.11 11.94 -5.54
CA SER A 109 -20.91 13.36 -5.30
C SER A 109 -21.97 14.19 -6.01
N LYS A 110 -22.01 15.50 -5.69
CA LYS A 110 -22.88 16.45 -6.40
C LYS A 110 -22.37 16.78 -7.83
N ARG A 111 -21.11 16.46 -8.14
CA ARG A 111 -20.49 16.75 -9.45
C ARG A 111 -20.67 15.64 -10.48
N PHE A 112 -20.87 14.42 -10.01
CA PHE A 112 -21.05 13.23 -10.83
C PHE A 112 -21.97 12.26 -10.08
N LYS A 113 -22.68 11.43 -10.81
CA LYS A 113 -23.59 10.45 -10.21
C LYS A 113 -22.83 9.42 -9.38
N LYS A 114 -21.75 8.86 -9.95
CA LYS A 114 -20.93 7.84 -9.29
C LYS A 114 -19.54 7.78 -9.92
N LYS A 115 -18.53 7.54 -9.09
CA LYS A 115 -17.20 7.15 -9.54
C LYS A 115 -16.85 5.80 -8.92
N VAL A 116 -16.33 4.88 -9.71
CA VAL A 116 -15.94 3.53 -9.29
C VAL A 116 -14.46 3.34 -9.62
N PHE A 117 -13.73 2.82 -8.65
CA PHE A 117 -12.36 2.35 -8.81
C PHE A 117 -12.33 0.83 -8.62
N ASN A 118 -11.73 0.12 -9.53
CA ASN A 118 -11.62 -1.34 -9.52
C ASN A 118 -10.18 -1.78 -9.81
N ILE A 119 -9.69 -2.75 -9.04
CA ILE A 119 -8.42 -3.43 -9.30
C ILE A 119 -8.73 -4.86 -9.73
N GLU A 120 -8.29 -5.20 -10.93
CA GLU A 120 -8.42 -6.52 -11.53
C GLU A 120 -7.05 -7.20 -11.59
N ASN A 121 -7.00 -8.52 -11.51
CA ASN A 121 -5.81 -9.35 -11.69
C ASN A 121 -4.64 -8.98 -10.76
N VAL A 122 -4.96 -8.61 -9.51
CA VAL A 122 -3.94 -8.14 -8.55
C VAL A 122 -2.96 -9.24 -8.11
N GLU A 123 -3.28 -10.50 -8.37
CA GLU A 123 -2.43 -11.67 -8.08
C GLU A 123 -1.55 -12.06 -9.27
N ASP A 124 -1.88 -11.56 -10.46
CA ASP A 124 -1.22 -11.93 -11.71
C ASP A 124 0.03 -11.09 -11.96
N LYS A 125 0.82 -11.52 -12.94
CA LYS A 125 1.95 -10.76 -13.47
C LYS A 125 1.53 -9.38 -13.98
N TYR A 126 0.27 -9.24 -14.38
CA TYR A 126 -0.34 -8.02 -14.90
C TYR A 126 -1.47 -7.57 -13.97
N LEU A 127 -1.39 -6.33 -13.55
CA LEU A 127 -2.42 -5.66 -12.78
C LEU A 127 -3.19 -4.72 -13.71
N LYS A 128 -4.51 -4.65 -13.53
CA LYS A 128 -5.36 -3.72 -14.26
C LYS A 128 -6.12 -2.82 -13.28
N ILE A 129 -6.01 -1.52 -13.45
CA ILE A 129 -6.82 -0.52 -12.75
C ILE A 129 -7.86 0.00 -13.71
N LYS A 130 -9.12 0.01 -13.26
CA LYS A 130 -10.24 0.56 -14.01
C LYS A 130 -10.94 1.64 -13.19
N ILE A 131 -11.09 2.82 -13.78
CA ILE A 131 -11.82 3.94 -13.20
C ILE A 131 -13.04 4.20 -14.10
N ILE A 132 -14.22 4.21 -13.49
CA ILE A 132 -15.48 4.49 -14.18
C ILE A 132 -16.09 5.73 -13.54
N LEU A 133 -16.36 6.74 -14.33
CA LEU A 133 -17.09 7.95 -13.96
C LEU A 133 -18.44 7.94 -14.66
N GLU A 134 -19.54 7.98 -13.91
CA GLU A 134 -20.90 8.13 -14.42
C GLU A 134 -21.35 9.57 -14.18
N ASN A 135 -21.77 10.26 -15.24
CA ASN A 135 -22.36 11.58 -15.20
C ASN A 135 -23.89 11.50 -14.88
N PHE A 136 -24.48 12.62 -14.49
CA PHE A 136 -25.93 12.73 -14.31
C PHE A 136 -26.68 12.74 -15.64
#